data_a77b2802ce323bc74e3a0f6ef3e9716c
#
_entry.id   a77b2802ce323bc74e3a0f6ef3e9716c
#
_cell.length_a   1.000
_cell.length_b   1.000
_cell.length_c   1.000
_cell.angle_alpha   90.00
_cell.angle_beta   90.00
_cell.angle_gamma   90.00
#
_symmetry.space_group_name_H-M   'P 1'
#
loop_
_entity.id
_entity.type
_entity.pdbx_description
1 polymer ?
#
loop_
_entity_poly.entity_id
_entity_poly.type
_entity_poly.pdbx_seq_one_letter_code
_entity_poly.pdbx_strand_id
1 'polypeptide(L)' 'MSVAYFLLFCEEDLSYSVVPACDVVFKGKVNINDEVKFFFDSTKTSYIGKVVDLGGE' A
#
# COMPACT_ATOMS: atom_id res chain seq x y z
N MET A 1 11.38 1.56 -14.34
CA MET A 1 11.41 2.09 -12.98
C MET A 1 10.42 1.35 -12.13
N SER A 2 10.81 1.01 -10.94
CA SER A 2 9.97 0.25 -10.04
C SER A 2 9.45 1.15 -8.92
N VAL A 3 8.30 0.77 -8.39
CA VAL A 3 7.70 1.48 -7.26
C VAL A 3 8.42 1.03 -5.99
N ALA A 4 8.84 1.99 -5.18
CA ALA A 4 9.54 1.69 -3.92
C ALA A 4 8.57 1.64 -2.75
N TYR A 5 7.53 2.46 -2.79
CA TYR A 5 6.55 2.49 -1.70
C TYR A 5 5.21 3.00 -2.20
N PHE A 6 4.19 2.77 -1.39
CA PHE A 6 2.84 3.22 -1.68
C PHE A 6 2.34 4.11 -0.56
N LEU A 7 1.57 5.13 -0.93
CA LEU A 7 0.79 5.88 0.04
C LEU A 7 -0.62 5.30 0.01
N LEU A 8 -1.03 4.72 1.11
CA LEU A 8 -2.29 3.98 1.20
C LEU A 8 -3.22 4.66 2.19
N PHE A 9 -4.48 4.67 1.86
CA PHE A 9 -5.52 5.19 2.74
C PHE A 9 -6.32 4.04 3.30
N CYS A 10 -6.32 3.93 4.62
CA CYS A 10 -7.09 2.90 5.33
C CYS A 10 -8.42 3.49 5.76
N GLU A 11 -9.50 2.98 5.20
CA GLU A 11 -10.84 3.47 5.53
C GLU A 11 -11.25 3.08 6.94
N GLU A 12 -10.66 2.02 7.46
CA GLU A 12 -11.03 1.52 8.78
C GLU A 12 -10.79 2.55 9.87
N ASP A 13 -9.66 3.23 9.81
CA ASP A 13 -9.33 4.23 10.81
C ASP A 13 -9.10 5.62 10.19
N LEU A 14 -9.47 5.77 8.91
CA LEU A 14 -9.40 7.05 8.20
C LEU A 14 -8.00 7.65 8.27
N SER A 15 -6.99 6.83 8.04
CA SER A 15 -5.61 7.28 8.13
C SER A 15 -4.84 6.93 6.87
N TYR A 16 -3.74 7.64 6.66
CA TYR A 16 -2.81 7.37 5.58
C TYR A 16 -1.58 6.68 6.11
N SER A 17 -1.03 5.78 5.31
CA SER A 17 0.19 5.07 5.68
C SER A 17 1.11 5.00 4.48
N VAL A 18 2.40 5.20 4.72
CA VAL A 18 3.43 4.97 3.71
C VAL A 18 3.98 3.58 3.95
N VAL A 19 3.83 2.70 2.96
CA VAL A 19 4.17 1.29 3.12
C VAL A 19 5.17 0.91 2.03
N PRO A 20 6.30 0.28 2.40
CA PRO A 20 7.23 -0.20 1.38
C PRO A 20 6.55 -1.20 0.44
N ALA A 21 6.96 -1.18 -0.81
CA ALA A 21 6.34 -2.07 -1.81
C ALA A 21 6.47 -3.52 -1.42
N CYS A 22 7.53 -3.89 -0.71
CA CYS A 22 7.73 -5.28 -0.31
C CYS A 22 6.70 -5.75 0.73
N ASP A 23 6.03 -4.83 1.40
CA ASP A 23 4.99 -5.17 2.36
C ASP A 23 3.59 -5.11 1.75
N VAL A 24 3.50 -4.81 0.47
CA VAL A 24 2.21 -4.71 -0.23
C VAL A 24 2.05 -5.92 -1.12
N VAL A 25 0.91 -6.58 -1.01
CA VAL A 25 0.60 -7.73 -1.84
C VAL A 25 -0.14 -7.23 -3.07
N PHE A 26 0.51 -7.32 -4.22
CA PHE A 26 -0.12 -6.93 -5.47
C PHE A 26 0.44 -7.77 -6.59
N LYS A 27 -0.25 -7.79 -7.70
CA LYS A 27 0.15 -8.56 -8.84
C LYS A 27 0.09 -7.68 -10.07
N GLY A 28 1.22 -7.59 -10.76
CA GLY A 28 1.31 -6.75 -11.95
C GLY A 28 1.36 -5.28 -11.60
N LYS A 29 0.66 -4.48 -12.36
CA LYS A 29 0.72 -3.03 -12.25
C LYS A 29 -0.39 -2.52 -11.34
N VAL A 30 -0.03 -1.60 -10.46
CA VAL A 30 -0.98 -0.99 -9.53
C VAL A 30 -1.21 0.44 -9.95
N ASN A 31 -2.47 0.86 -9.95
CA ASN A 31 -2.86 2.21 -10.31
C ASN A 31 -3.44 2.94 -9.11
N ILE A 32 -3.49 4.26 -9.22
CA ILE A 32 -4.14 5.09 -8.21
C ILE A 32 -5.59 4.64 -8.08
N ASN A 33 -6.08 4.60 -6.86
CA ASN A 33 -7.44 4.18 -6.49
C ASN A 33 -7.64 2.66 -6.47
N ASP A 34 -6.62 1.88 -6.79
CA ASP A 34 -6.71 0.44 -6.61
C ASP A 34 -6.67 0.10 -5.13
N GLU A 35 -7.35 -0.99 -4.77
CA GLU A 35 -7.28 -1.51 -3.41
C GLU A 35 -6.24 -2.62 -3.37
N VAL A 36 -5.38 -2.57 -2.36
CA VAL A 36 -4.34 -3.58 -2.20
C VAL A 36 -4.30 -4.04 -0.75
N LYS A 37 -3.78 -5.25 -0.57
CA LYS A 37 -3.55 -5.79 0.76
C LYS A 37 -2.13 -5.46 1.18
N PHE A 38 -1.94 -5.08 2.43
CA PHE A 38 -0.60 -4.80 2.91
C PHE A 38 -0.44 -5.25 4.35
N PHE A 39 0.81 -5.43 4.74
CA PHE A 39 1.17 -5.75 6.12
C PHE A 39 1.82 -4.52 6.74
N PHE A 40 1.43 -4.21 7.94
CA PHE A 40 1.91 -3.00 8.59
C PHE A 40 2.69 -3.36 9.84
N ASP A 41 3.87 -2.72 9.99
CA ASP A 41 4.69 -2.82 11.20
C ASP A 41 5.10 -4.26 11.50
N SER A 42 5.45 -5.00 10.47
CA SER A 42 5.95 -6.38 10.61
C SER A 42 4.99 -7.31 11.34
N THR A 43 3.73 -6.94 11.46
CA THR A 43 2.73 -7.83 12.05
C THR A 43 2.30 -8.84 11.01
N LYS A 44 1.68 -9.90 11.48
CA LYS A 44 1.11 -10.90 10.56
C LYS A 44 -0.30 -10.54 10.13
N THR A 45 -0.81 -9.42 10.62
CA THR A 45 -2.14 -8.95 10.28
C THR A 45 -2.07 -8.15 8.99
N SER A 46 -2.96 -8.47 8.08
CA SER A 46 -3.04 -7.74 6.82
C SER A 46 -4.19 -6.74 6.86
N TYR A 47 -4.03 -5.69 6.08
CA TYR A 47 -5.02 -4.63 5.99
C TYR A 47 -5.28 -4.34 4.52
N ILE A 48 -6.43 -3.74 4.23
CA ILE A 48 -6.77 -3.31 2.88
C ILE A 48 -6.68 -1.79 2.85
N GLY A 49 -5.96 -1.28 1.87
CA GLY A 49 -5.83 0.16 1.69
C GLY A 49 -6.05 0.54 0.24
N LYS A 50 -6.46 1.78 0.03
CA LYS A 50 -6.62 2.32 -1.31
C LYS A 50 -5.36 3.08 -1.68
N VAL A 51 -4.85 2.84 -2.87
CA VAL A 51 -3.64 3.49 -3.34
C VAL A 51 -3.94 4.95 -3.65
N VAL A 52 -3.31 5.84 -2.91
CA VAL A 52 -3.47 7.28 -3.11
C VAL A 52 -2.34 7.83 -3.97
N ASP A 53 -1.14 7.30 -3.77
CA ASP A 53 0.02 7.74 -4.52
C ASP A 53 1.05 6.63 -4.56
N LEU A 54 1.96 6.75 -5.50
CA LEU A 54 3.04 5.79 -5.69
C LEU A 54 4.35 6.55 -5.66
N GLY A 55 5.31 6.03 -4.93
CA GLY A 55 6.61 6.65 -4.85
C GLY A 55 7.71 5.69 -5.29
N GLY A 56 8.74 6.22 -5.90
CA GLY A 56 9.86 5.42 -6.34
C GLY A 56 11.16 6.20 -6.25
N GLU A 57 12.19 5.58 -6.80
CA GLU A 57 13.51 6.20 -6.86
C GLU A 57 13.51 7.51 -7.57
#